data_722c6a71bae759e8504bddaa99a78f32
#
_entry.id   722c6a71bae759e8504bddaa99a78f32
#
_cell.length_a   1.000
_cell.length_b   1.000
_cell.length_c   1.000
_cell.angle_alpha   90.00
_cell.angle_beta   90.00
_cell.angle_gamma   90.00
#
_symmetry.space_group_name_H-M   'P 1'
#
loop_
_entity.id
_entity.type
_entity.pdbx_description
1 polymer ?
#
loop_
_entity_poly.entity_id
_entity_poly.type
_entity_poly.pdbx_seq_one_letter_code
_entity_poly.pdbx_strand_id
1 'polypeptide(L)'
;MFVANNFKKSNVYCVDTWVKTKEYTNHISFSHIEDNFDFNTKKYKNIYKSKDTSDNFFFKNKKIYDVIYIDGHHLGSQVYKDCKNAWNFLKNGGILICDDYIWNFYRNIENNPCFVINKFLKENRGNHKIQKISNSQIFIKKIN
;
A
#
# COMPACT_ATOMS: atom_id res chain seq x y z
N MET A 1 9.78 -0.47 10.02
CA MET A 1 10.18 -0.57 11.44
C MET A 1 9.93 0.68 12.26
N PHE A 2 9.94 1.88 11.68
CA PHE A 2 9.65 3.13 12.40
C PHE A 2 8.33 3.08 13.18
N VAL A 3 7.22 2.69 12.54
CA VAL A 3 5.90 2.59 13.19
C VAL A 3 5.93 1.61 14.35
N ALA A 4 6.42 0.40 14.15
CA ALA A 4 6.46 -0.63 15.20
C ALA A 4 7.32 -0.24 16.41
N ASN A 5 8.37 0.55 16.19
CA ASN A 5 9.27 0.99 17.23
C ASN A 5 8.71 2.18 18.05
N ASN A 6 8.09 3.14 17.37
CA ASN A 6 7.64 4.39 17.98
C ASN A 6 6.19 4.32 18.48
N PHE A 7 5.38 3.43 17.91
CA PHE A 7 3.98 3.23 18.27
C PHE A 7 3.76 1.81 18.80
N LYS A 8 4.29 1.51 19.97
CA LYS A 8 4.30 0.17 20.58
C LYS A 8 2.91 -0.46 20.79
N LYS A 9 1.86 0.36 20.83
CA LYS A 9 0.46 -0.09 20.95
C LYS A 9 -0.20 -0.33 19.58
N SER A 10 0.46 0.00 18.46
CA SER A 10 -0.04 -0.27 17.12
C SER A 10 0.27 -1.70 16.70
N ASN A 11 -0.59 -2.28 15.87
CA ASN A 11 -0.33 -3.52 15.16
C ASN A 11 -0.01 -3.17 13.69
N VAL A 12 1.09 -3.70 13.17
CA VAL A 12 1.56 -3.47 11.81
C VAL A 12 1.43 -4.76 11.01
N TYR A 13 0.59 -4.75 9.99
CA TYR A 13 0.40 -5.87 9.08
C TYR A 13 1.18 -5.62 7.81
N CYS A 14 2.17 -6.45 7.53
CA CYS A 14 3.02 -6.37 6.35
C CYS A 14 2.59 -7.46 5.36
N VAL A 15 2.11 -7.05 4.22
CA VAL A 15 1.60 -7.95 3.16
C VAL A 15 2.50 -7.81 1.95
N ASP A 16 3.09 -8.91 1.50
CA ASP A 16 3.91 -8.98 0.30
C ASP A 16 3.94 -10.43 -0.19
N THR A 17 4.20 -10.63 -1.44
CA THR A 17 4.48 -11.96 -2.01
C THR A 17 5.92 -12.38 -1.80
N TRP A 18 6.82 -11.43 -1.57
CA TRP A 18 8.29 -11.58 -1.58
C TRP A 18 8.81 -12.26 -2.85
N VAL A 19 8.09 -12.12 -3.95
CA VAL A 19 8.46 -12.69 -5.25
C VAL A 19 8.82 -11.56 -6.20
N LYS A 20 9.91 -11.73 -6.95
CA LYS A 20 10.33 -10.78 -7.98
C LYS A 20 9.19 -10.57 -9.00
N THR A 21 8.82 -9.33 -9.23
CA THR A 21 7.91 -8.96 -10.31
C THR A 21 8.67 -8.52 -11.57
N LYS A 22 7.98 -8.46 -12.71
CA LYS A 22 8.59 -8.04 -14.00
C LYS A 22 9.02 -6.56 -14.02
N GLU A 23 8.55 -5.77 -13.07
CA GLU A 23 8.89 -4.33 -12.96
C GLU A 23 10.30 -4.09 -12.46
N TYR A 24 10.89 -5.07 -11.79
CA TYR A 24 12.25 -4.95 -11.26
C TYR A 24 13.28 -5.36 -12.30
N THR A 25 14.23 -4.47 -12.57
CA THR A 25 15.37 -4.74 -13.46
C THR A 25 16.30 -5.81 -12.87
N ASN A 26 17.11 -6.44 -13.73
CA ASN A 26 17.95 -7.60 -13.35
C ASN A 26 19.05 -7.32 -12.31
N HIS A 27 19.20 -6.08 -11.84
CA HIS A 27 20.29 -5.68 -10.93
C HIS A 27 19.94 -5.84 -9.44
N ILE A 28 18.69 -6.16 -9.09
CA ILE A 28 18.30 -6.35 -7.69
C ILE A 28 18.21 -7.84 -7.40
N SER A 29 19.02 -8.31 -6.44
CA SER A 29 18.91 -9.68 -5.93
C SER A 29 17.73 -9.78 -4.98
N PHE A 30 16.73 -10.57 -5.38
CA PHE A 30 15.53 -10.84 -4.58
C PHE A 30 15.67 -12.04 -3.65
N SER A 31 16.77 -12.80 -3.76
CA SER A 31 16.95 -14.07 -3.05
C SER A 31 16.92 -13.98 -1.52
N HIS A 32 17.13 -12.78 -0.96
CA HIS A 32 17.21 -12.58 0.48
C HIS A 32 16.27 -11.50 1.01
N ILE A 33 15.31 -10.99 0.21
CA ILE A 33 14.43 -9.91 0.66
C ILE A 33 13.53 -10.38 1.80
N GLU A 34 12.96 -11.57 1.66
CA GLU A 34 12.11 -12.16 2.70
C GLU A 34 12.90 -12.45 3.97
N ASP A 35 14.10 -13.08 3.84
CA ASP A 35 14.98 -13.37 4.96
C ASP A 35 15.42 -12.09 5.70
N ASN A 36 15.73 -11.05 4.94
CA ASN A 36 16.07 -9.73 5.49
C ASN A 36 14.90 -9.11 6.23
N PHE A 37 13.68 -9.24 5.70
CA PHE A 37 12.48 -8.80 6.39
C PHE A 37 12.34 -9.54 7.73
N ASP A 38 12.40 -10.86 7.72
CA ASP A 38 12.25 -11.70 8.90
C ASP A 38 13.34 -11.40 9.94
N PHE A 39 14.59 -11.27 9.51
CA PHE A 39 15.71 -10.91 10.38
C PHE A 39 15.50 -9.54 11.04
N ASN A 40 15.10 -8.54 10.26
CA ASN A 40 14.92 -7.18 10.74
C ASN A 40 13.68 -7.00 11.63
N THR A 41 12.66 -7.86 11.48
CA THR A 41 11.40 -7.72 12.19
C THR A 41 11.25 -8.67 13.37
N LYS A 42 12.06 -9.70 13.51
CA LYS A 42 11.96 -10.76 14.55
C LYS A 42 11.85 -10.26 15.99
N LYS A 43 12.38 -9.08 16.30
CA LYS A 43 12.32 -8.48 17.65
C LYS A 43 11.02 -7.74 17.97
N TYR A 44 10.16 -7.51 16.95
CA TYR A 44 8.93 -6.72 17.12
C TYR A 44 7.73 -7.65 17.25
N LYS A 45 7.10 -7.64 18.43
CA LYS A 45 5.91 -8.47 18.71
C LYS A 45 4.61 -7.94 18.07
N ASN A 46 4.66 -6.72 17.56
CA ASN A 46 3.51 -6.01 16.96
C ASN A 46 3.60 -5.92 15.43
N ILE A 47 4.50 -6.68 14.79
CA ILE A 47 4.56 -6.85 13.34
C ILE A 47 4.02 -8.23 12.96
N TYR A 48 3.09 -8.26 12.03
CA TYR A 48 2.46 -9.47 11.50
C TYR A 48 2.76 -9.57 10.02
N LYS A 49 3.47 -10.62 9.62
CA LYS A 49 3.80 -10.92 8.23
C LYS A 49 2.66 -11.73 7.60
N SER A 50 2.28 -11.37 6.39
CA SER A 50 1.36 -12.12 5.54
C SER A 50 1.99 -12.29 4.16
N LYS A 51 2.49 -13.50 3.86
CA LYS A 51 3.00 -13.84 2.53
C LYS A 51 1.83 -14.15 1.61
N ASP A 52 1.32 -13.11 0.98
CA ASP A 52 0.11 -13.20 0.14
C ASP A 52 0.08 -12.02 -0.86
N THR A 53 -0.80 -12.11 -1.84
CA THR A 53 -1.15 -10.95 -2.66
C THR A 53 -2.07 -10.01 -1.88
N SER A 54 -2.08 -8.72 -2.24
CA SER A 54 -3.02 -7.74 -1.68
C SER A 54 -4.48 -8.21 -1.85
N ASP A 55 -4.81 -8.77 -3.00
CA ASP A 55 -6.14 -9.28 -3.31
C ASP A 55 -6.59 -10.37 -2.35
N ASN A 56 -5.77 -11.40 -2.19
CA ASN A 56 -6.08 -12.51 -1.28
C ASN A 56 -6.12 -12.05 0.18
N PHE A 57 -5.21 -11.15 0.55
CA PHE A 57 -5.19 -10.59 1.89
C PHE A 57 -6.50 -9.85 2.18
N PHE A 58 -6.92 -8.94 1.32
CA PHE A 58 -8.17 -8.20 1.51
C PHE A 58 -9.40 -9.08 1.41
N PHE A 59 -9.39 -10.09 0.56
CA PHE A 59 -10.50 -11.06 0.46
C PHE A 59 -10.75 -11.81 1.79
N LYS A 60 -9.67 -12.17 2.49
CA LYS A 60 -9.74 -12.88 3.79
C LYS A 60 -9.86 -11.92 4.99
N ASN A 61 -9.64 -10.62 4.77
CA ASN A 61 -9.54 -9.64 5.85
C ASN A 61 -10.90 -9.38 6.51
N LYS A 62 -10.87 -9.26 7.84
CA LYS A 62 -12.03 -8.88 8.66
C LYS A 62 -11.74 -7.67 9.56
N LYS A 63 -10.57 -7.04 9.39
CA LYS A 63 -10.12 -5.96 10.24
C LYS A 63 -10.30 -4.62 9.54
N ILE A 64 -10.50 -3.58 10.35
CA ILE A 64 -10.51 -2.18 9.92
C ILE A 64 -9.20 -1.54 10.40
N TYR A 65 -8.63 -0.68 9.58
CA TYR A 65 -7.31 -0.09 9.82
C TYR A 65 -7.42 1.44 9.97
N ASP A 66 -6.57 2.01 10.81
CA ASP A 66 -6.43 3.45 10.97
C ASP A 66 -5.58 4.06 9.84
N VAL A 67 -4.60 3.31 9.35
CA VAL A 67 -3.72 3.68 8.25
C VAL A 67 -3.51 2.49 7.33
N ILE A 68 -3.61 2.70 6.03
CA ILE A 68 -3.23 1.72 5.01
C ILE A 68 -2.22 2.38 4.08
N TYR A 69 -1.09 1.69 3.82
CA TYR A 69 -0.04 2.12 2.91
C TYR A 69 0.01 1.15 1.73
N ILE A 70 -0.18 1.69 0.53
CA ILE A 70 -0.12 0.95 -0.73
C ILE A 70 1.22 1.25 -1.39
N ASP A 71 2.03 0.21 -1.54
CA ASP A 71 3.35 0.22 -2.18
C ASP A 71 3.60 -1.16 -2.79
N GLY A 72 2.70 -1.55 -3.67
CA GLY A 72 2.72 -2.87 -4.30
C GLY A 72 3.09 -2.79 -5.79
N HIS A 73 2.35 -3.53 -6.62
CA HIS A 73 2.53 -3.53 -8.07
C HIS A 73 2.04 -2.20 -8.67
N HIS A 74 2.87 -1.55 -9.51
CA HIS A 74 2.60 -0.20 -10.03
C HIS A 74 1.70 -0.17 -11.28
N LEU A 75 1.26 -1.31 -11.80
CA LEU A 75 0.30 -1.35 -12.91
C LEU A 75 -1.03 -0.72 -12.47
N GLY A 76 -1.51 0.27 -13.19
CA GLY A 76 -2.69 1.06 -12.83
C GLY A 76 -3.91 0.24 -12.46
N SER A 77 -4.20 -0.86 -13.17
CA SER A 77 -5.33 -1.74 -12.83
C SER A 77 -5.21 -2.35 -11.43
N GLN A 78 -3.98 -2.72 -11.00
CA GLN A 78 -3.75 -3.26 -9.67
C GLN A 78 -3.80 -2.15 -8.61
N VAL A 79 -3.13 -1.02 -8.84
CA VAL A 79 -3.19 0.15 -7.94
C VAL A 79 -4.63 0.59 -7.69
N TYR A 80 -5.46 0.65 -8.74
CA TYR A 80 -6.88 0.98 -8.60
C TYR A 80 -7.64 -0.02 -7.72
N LYS A 81 -7.39 -1.30 -7.93
CA LYS A 81 -8.00 -2.39 -7.15
C LYS A 81 -7.57 -2.32 -5.69
N ASP A 82 -6.28 -2.08 -5.44
CA ASP A 82 -5.74 -1.92 -4.09
C ASP A 82 -6.33 -0.72 -3.38
N CYS A 83 -6.49 0.43 -4.06
CA CYS A 83 -7.17 1.59 -3.51
C CYS A 83 -8.62 1.26 -3.10
N LYS A 84 -9.38 0.57 -3.96
CA LYS A 84 -10.77 0.19 -3.65
C LYS A 84 -10.85 -0.78 -2.48
N ASN A 85 -9.99 -1.80 -2.48
CA ASN A 85 -9.95 -2.77 -1.38
C ASN A 85 -9.56 -2.08 -0.07
N ALA A 86 -8.48 -1.28 -0.08
CA ALA A 86 -8.03 -0.53 1.08
C ALA A 86 -9.12 0.40 1.63
N TRP A 87 -9.86 1.08 0.74
CA TRP A 87 -10.92 2.00 1.15
C TRP A 87 -12.03 1.33 1.95
N ASN A 88 -12.39 0.09 1.59
CA ASN A 88 -13.41 -0.68 2.29
C ASN A 88 -12.98 -1.04 3.72
N PHE A 89 -11.68 -1.21 3.94
CA PHE A 89 -11.12 -1.59 5.23
C PHE A 89 -10.45 -0.43 5.98
N LEU A 90 -10.53 0.78 5.44
CA LEU A 90 -10.04 1.98 6.10
C LEU A 90 -11.14 2.57 6.98
N LYS A 91 -10.81 2.87 8.23
CA LYS A 91 -11.69 3.54 9.19
C LYS A 91 -12.07 4.93 8.72
N ASN A 92 -13.27 5.39 9.06
CA ASN A 92 -13.61 6.81 8.92
C ASN A 92 -12.64 7.65 9.77
N GLY A 93 -12.10 8.71 9.17
CA GLY A 93 -10.99 9.50 9.74
C GLY A 93 -9.61 8.90 9.51
N GLY A 94 -9.51 7.67 8.99
CA GLY A 94 -8.25 6.98 8.67
C GLY A 94 -7.54 7.58 7.46
N ILE A 95 -6.28 7.17 7.28
CA ILE A 95 -5.39 7.68 6.22
C ILE A 95 -5.02 6.56 5.26
N LEU A 96 -5.32 6.75 3.99
CA LEU A 96 -4.77 5.98 2.88
C LEU A 96 -3.54 6.71 2.34
N ILE A 97 -2.42 6.00 2.25
CA ILE A 97 -1.19 6.50 1.64
C ILE A 97 -0.92 5.65 0.41
N CYS A 98 -0.79 6.29 -0.75
CA CYS A 98 -0.36 5.59 -1.96
C CYS A 98 1.04 6.10 -2.33
N ASP A 99 1.99 5.17 -2.42
CA ASP A 99 3.33 5.45 -2.93
C ASP A 99 3.31 5.50 -4.46
N ASP A 100 4.40 5.93 -5.02
CA ASP A 100 4.63 6.02 -6.45
C ASP A 100 3.55 6.77 -7.25
N TYR A 101 2.88 7.74 -6.58
CA TYR A 101 1.81 8.52 -7.18
C TYR A 101 2.21 9.19 -8.50
N ILE A 102 3.46 9.69 -8.60
CA ILE A 102 3.99 10.33 -9.82
C ILE A 102 4.78 9.36 -10.72
N TRP A 103 4.82 8.06 -10.37
CA TRP A 103 5.56 7.07 -11.16
C TRP A 103 4.96 6.93 -12.56
N ASN A 104 5.82 7.03 -13.58
CA ASN A 104 5.41 7.08 -14.98
C ASN A 104 6.33 6.18 -15.82
N PHE A 105 5.99 4.91 -15.86
CA PHE A 105 6.74 3.89 -16.60
C PHE A 105 6.00 3.42 -17.86
N TYR A 106 4.68 3.31 -17.78
CA TYR A 106 3.88 2.78 -18.85
C TYR A 106 3.55 3.87 -19.88
N ARG A 107 3.69 3.52 -21.18
CA ARG A 107 3.35 4.40 -22.30
C ARG A 107 1.88 4.83 -22.28
N ASN A 108 0.98 3.89 -21.97
CA ASN A 108 -0.43 4.22 -21.78
C ASN A 108 -0.59 4.86 -20.39
N ILE A 109 -1.03 6.11 -20.39
CA ILE A 109 -1.21 6.90 -19.17
C ILE A 109 -2.16 6.22 -18.18
N GLU A 110 -3.17 5.49 -18.66
CA GLU A 110 -4.14 4.78 -17.82
C GLU A 110 -3.51 3.63 -17.01
N ASN A 111 -2.33 3.19 -17.41
CA ASN A 111 -1.58 2.15 -16.70
C ASN A 111 -0.66 2.70 -15.61
N ASN A 112 -0.59 4.02 -15.43
CA ASN A 112 0.24 4.64 -14.41
C ASN A 112 -0.56 4.99 -13.14
N PRO A 113 0.06 4.93 -11.95
CA PRO A 113 -0.61 5.14 -10.67
C PRO A 113 -1.39 6.44 -10.57
N CYS A 114 -0.81 7.57 -11.00
CA CYS A 114 -1.45 8.88 -10.92
C CYS A 114 -2.84 8.89 -11.57
N PHE A 115 -2.99 8.33 -12.77
CA PHE A 115 -4.26 8.32 -13.48
C PHE A 115 -5.34 7.58 -12.70
N VAL A 116 -5.04 6.40 -12.23
CA VAL A 116 -6.02 5.53 -11.57
C VAL A 116 -6.32 5.97 -10.15
N ILE A 117 -5.35 6.55 -9.44
CA ILE A 117 -5.58 7.14 -8.11
C ILE A 117 -6.52 8.35 -8.25
N ASN A 118 -6.31 9.22 -9.25
CA ASN A 118 -7.20 10.34 -9.52
C ASN A 118 -8.61 9.87 -9.94
N LYS A 119 -8.72 8.80 -10.72
CA LYS A 119 -10.01 8.16 -11.03
C LYS A 119 -10.71 7.70 -9.76
N PHE A 120 -10.00 6.98 -8.88
CA PHE A 120 -10.51 6.54 -7.58
C PHE A 120 -10.98 7.72 -6.71
N LEU A 121 -10.20 8.80 -6.64
CA LEU A 121 -10.57 10.01 -5.89
C LEU A 121 -11.84 10.67 -6.47
N LYS A 122 -11.97 10.73 -7.79
CA LYS A 122 -13.16 11.27 -8.46
C LYS A 122 -14.41 10.46 -8.12
N GLU A 123 -14.31 9.12 -8.09
CA GLU A 123 -15.42 8.22 -7.74
C GLU A 123 -15.83 8.36 -6.25
N ASN A 124 -14.88 8.72 -5.39
CA ASN A 124 -15.10 8.93 -3.95
C ASN A 124 -15.23 10.42 -3.59
N ARG A 125 -15.65 11.26 -4.53
CA ARG A 125 -15.81 12.69 -4.31
C ARG A 125 -16.77 12.95 -3.15
N GLY A 126 -16.36 13.83 -2.23
CA GLY A 126 -17.13 14.15 -1.01
C GLY A 126 -16.80 13.23 0.19
N ASN A 127 -16.19 12.08 -0.03
CA ASN A 127 -15.85 11.12 1.02
C ASN A 127 -14.37 11.14 1.42
N HIS A 128 -13.58 12.04 0.81
CA HIS A 128 -12.14 12.13 1.09
C HIS A 128 -11.64 13.57 1.14
N LYS A 129 -10.49 13.74 1.78
CA LYS A 129 -9.70 14.97 1.76
C LYS A 129 -8.24 14.61 1.49
N ILE A 130 -7.63 15.22 0.46
CA ILE A 130 -6.18 15.13 0.25
C ILE A 130 -5.52 15.93 1.37
N GLN A 131 -4.71 15.26 2.17
CA GLN A 131 -3.96 15.87 3.28
C GLN A 131 -2.63 16.43 2.82
N LYS A 132 -1.94 15.68 1.96
CA LYS A 132 -0.62 16.04 1.47
C LYS A 132 -0.28 15.28 0.20
N ILE A 133 0.47 15.91 -0.68
CA ILE A 133 1.26 15.27 -1.73
C ILE A 133 2.71 15.62 -1.44
N SER A 134 3.57 14.63 -1.32
CA SER A 134 5.00 14.82 -0.97
C SER A 134 5.84 13.86 -1.78
N ASN A 135 6.78 14.38 -2.56
CA ASN A 135 7.60 13.59 -3.48
C ASN A 135 6.72 12.70 -4.37
N SER A 136 6.81 11.37 -4.17
CA SER A 136 6.03 10.38 -4.91
C SER A 136 4.75 9.94 -4.18
N GLN A 137 4.45 10.45 -3.00
CA GLN A 137 3.36 9.94 -2.14
C GLN A 137 2.16 10.87 -2.09
N ILE A 138 0.96 10.29 -2.08
CA ILE A 138 -0.28 11.00 -1.80
C ILE A 138 -0.95 10.46 -0.53
N PHE A 139 -1.34 11.38 0.36
CA PHE A 139 -1.97 11.10 1.65
C PHE A 139 -3.44 11.51 1.58
N ILE A 140 -4.34 10.56 1.75
CA ILE A 140 -5.78 10.71 1.55
C ILE A 140 -6.49 10.35 2.86
N LYS A 141 -7.18 11.32 3.46
CA LYS A 141 -8.01 11.08 4.63
C LYS A 141 -9.41 10.65 4.20
N LYS A 142 -9.92 9.54 4.72
CA LYS A 142 -11.33 9.15 4.59
C LYS A 142 -12.18 10.03 5.52
N ILE A 143 -13.26 10.60 5.00
CA ILE A 143 -14.14 11.48 5.79
C ILE A 143 -15.35 10.69 6.29
N ASN A 144 -15.98 9.91 5.39
CA ASN A 144 -17.19 9.10 5.65
C ASN A 144 -17.01 7.68 5.14
#